data_00fcd707105ca611b2a8699ff1d4686d
#
_entry.id   00fcd707105ca611b2a8699ff1d4686d
#
_cell.length_a   1.000
_cell.length_b   1.000
_cell.length_c   1.000
_cell.angle_alpha   90.00
_cell.angle_beta   90.00
_cell.angle_gamma   90.00
#
_symmetry.space_group_name_H-M   'P 1'
#
loop_
_entity.id
_entity.type
_entity.pdbx_description
1 polymer ?
#
loop_
_entity_poly.entity_id
_entity_poly.type
_entity_poly.pdbx_seq_one_letter_code
_entity_poly.pdbx_strand_id
1 'polypeptide(L)'
;MNRGPLELLHDAVDRTRALTRGRPATGRTHDDADPVAGSLATDSAQRFDPFPLLRALDAAGARAVVIGQVAGILHGSAELTGDLDLLWDGAPEHAGALARAFAAAGCTLPDGDHRPIPPSPQAFLRPKVQFDSPQVSGDCCTPALPWGALPVRPLLDRALTAVDTDGLRVLYLRRDDLILMRRALGRPKDLRRAEELERL
;
A
#
# COMPACT_ATOMS: atom_id res chain seq x y z
N MET A 1 -22.01 -15.61 5.65
CA MET A 1 -21.80 -14.17 5.95
C MET A 1 -20.67 -13.69 5.03
N ASN A 2 -20.89 -12.62 4.30
CA ASN A 2 -19.85 -12.04 3.44
C ASN A 2 -18.89 -11.26 4.35
N ARG A 3 -17.60 -11.58 4.33
CA ARG A 3 -16.58 -10.88 5.14
C ARG A 3 -16.43 -9.44 4.66
N GLY A 4 -16.28 -8.51 5.59
CA GLY A 4 -15.98 -7.12 5.27
C GLY A 4 -14.56 -6.94 4.71
N PRO A 5 -14.28 -5.83 3.99
CA PRO A 5 -12.96 -5.61 3.39
C PRO A 5 -11.80 -5.68 4.38
N LEU A 6 -11.94 -5.09 5.58
CA LEU A 6 -10.87 -5.12 6.59
C LEU A 6 -10.72 -6.48 7.27
N GLU A 7 -11.79 -7.29 7.35
CA GLU A 7 -11.68 -8.70 7.79
C GLU A 7 -10.88 -9.53 6.79
N LEU A 8 -11.06 -9.29 5.49
CA LEU A 8 -10.24 -9.93 4.44
C LEU A 8 -8.76 -9.54 4.56
N LEU A 9 -8.48 -8.28 4.89
CA LEU A 9 -7.12 -7.83 5.10
C LEU A 9 -6.49 -8.44 6.36
N HIS A 10 -7.22 -8.55 7.47
CA HIS A 10 -6.75 -9.24 8.68
C HIS A 10 -6.38 -10.70 8.37
N ASP A 11 -7.26 -11.44 7.70
CA ASP A 11 -6.99 -12.82 7.28
C ASP A 11 -5.72 -12.91 6.38
N ALA A 12 -5.57 -11.98 5.44
CA ALA A 12 -4.39 -11.95 4.57
C ALA A 12 -3.09 -11.66 5.33
N VAL A 13 -3.11 -10.76 6.33
CA VAL A 13 -1.97 -10.48 7.22
C VAL A 13 -1.57 -11.75 7.98
N ASP A 14 -2.53 -12.44 8.59
CA ASP A 14 -2.28 -13.68 9.34
C ASP A 14 -1.71 -14.77 8.44
N ARG A 15 -2.25 -14.93 7.23
CA ARG A 15 -1.76 -15.89 6.23
C ARG A 15 -0.35 -15.53 5.74
N THR A 16 -0.07 -14.26 5.48
CA THR A 16 1.27 -13.80 5.08
C THR A 16 2.29 -14.12 6.16
N ARG A 17 2.00 -13.79 7.41
CA ARG A 17 2.84 -14.10 8.56
C ARG A 17 3.05 -15.60 8.76
N ALA A 18 2.00 -16.39 8.60
CA ALA A 18 2.09 -17.85 8.71
C ALA A 18 3.01 -18.46 7.65
N LEU A 19 2.89 -18.00 6.39
CA LEU A 19 3.70 -18.48 5.27
C LEU A 19 5.17 -18.05 5.36
N THR A 20 5.46 -16.93 5.99
CA THR A 20 6.81 -16.38 6.07
C THR A 20 7.50 -16.68 7.41
N ARG A 21 6.79 -17.27 8.37
CA ARG A 21 7.31 -17.60 9.70
C ARG A 21 8.52 -18.52 9.61
N GLY A 22 9.62 -18.10 10.26
CA GLY A 22 10.86 -18.88 10.32
C GLY A 22 11.65 -18.93 9.00
N ARG A 23 11.23 -18.21 7.99
CA ARG A 23 12.02 -18.06 6.76
C ARG A 23 13.31 -17.31 7.08
N PRO A 24 14.50 -17.81 6.65
CA PRO A 24 15.75 -17.07 6.81
C PRO A 24 15.66 -15.70 6.11
N ALA A 25 16.30 -14.68 6.68
CA ALA A 25 16.47 -13.41 6.00
C ALA A 25 17.30 -13.62 4.71
N THR A 26 16.83 -13.04 3.63
CA THR A 26 17.44 -13.16 2.29
C THR A 26 18.21 -11.92 1.88
N GLY A 27 18.08 -10.82 2.64
CA GLY A 27 18.56 -9.48 2.27
C GLY A 27 17.72 -8.80 1.19
N ARG A 28 16.64 -9.43 0.71
CA ARG A 28 15.76 -8.85 -0.31
C ARG A 28 14.91 -7.74 0.28
N THR A 29 15.06 -6.56 -0.31
CA THR A 29 14.29 -5.37 0.01
C THR A 29 13.02 -5.29 -0.82
N HIS A 30 12.25 -4.23 -0.63
CA HIS A 30 11.07 -3.94 -1.44
C HIS A 30 11.40 -3.81 -2.96
N ASP A 31 12.57 -3.29 -3.31
CA ASP A 31 13.01 -3.16 -4.71
C ASP A 31 13.35 -4.51 -5.38
N ASP A 32 13.61 -5.54 -4.58
CA ASP A 32 13.90 -6.90 -5.04
C ASP A 32 12.63 -7.76 -5.20
N ALA A 33 11.46 -7.13 -5.29
CA ALA A 33 10.20 -7.85 -5.45
C ALA A 33 10.21 -8.74 -6.71
N ASP A 34 9.92 -10.02 -6.50
CA ASP A 34 9.91 -11.01 -7.56
C ASP A 34 8.79 -10.74 -8.59
N PRO A 35 9.02 -10.90 -9.92
CA PRO A 35 7.98 -10.72 -10.92
C PRO A 35 6.77 -11.66 -10.77
N VAL A 36 6.95 -12.82 -10.14
CA VAL A 36 5.89 -13.82 -9.91
C VAL A 36 5.35 -13.75 -8.48
N ALA A 37 6.25 -13.89 -7.49
CA ALA A 37 5.87 -13.90 -6.06
C ALA A 37 5.64 -12.49 -5.49
N GLY A 38 5.93 -11.44 -6.24
CA GLY A 38 5.81 -10.06 -5.79
C GLY A 38 6.62 -9.80 -4.54
N SER A 39 6.12 -8.92 -3.68
CA SER A 39 6.75 -8.56 -2.41
C SER A 39 6.70 -9.66 -1.34
N LEU A 40 5.96 -10.75 -1.56
CA LEU A 40 5.94 -11.88 -0.64
C LEU A 40 7.33 -12.56 -0.52
N ALA A 41 8.19 -12.42 -1.55
CA ALA A 41 9.55 -12.93 -1.56
C ALA A 41 10.55 -12.08 -0.77
N THR A 42 10.18 -10.88 -0.34
CA THR A 42 11.04 -9.95 0.39
C THR A 42 11.05 -10.23 1.89
N ASP A 43 12.05 -9.70 2.60
CA ASP A 43 12.15 -9.88 4.06
C ASP A 43 11.06 -9.09 4.81
N SER A 44 10.57 -7.99 4.24
CA SER A 44 9.48 -7.21 4.81
C SER A 44 8.17 -7.99 4.95
N ALA A 45 7.94 -9.00 4.10
CA ALA A 45 6.75 -9.85 4.18
C ALA A 45 6.64 -10.63 5.51
N GLN A 46 7.77 -10.90 6.18
CA GLN A 46 7.77 -11.62 7.48
C GLN A 46 7.12 -10.83 8.61
N ARG A 47 7.16 -9.52 8.51
CA ARG A 47 6.62 -8.60 9.52
C ARG A 47 5.39 -7.84 9.04
N PHE A 48 4.85 -8.22 7.88
CA PHE A 48 3.77 -7.49 7.22
C PHE A 48 2.54 -7.33 8.12
N ASP A 49 2.29 -6.07 8.49
CA ASP A 49 1.11 -5.59 9.18
C ASP A 49 0.88 -4.13 8.81
N PRO A 50 -0.05 -3.83 7.91
CA PRO A 50 -0.32 -2.46 7.51
C PRO A 50 -1.16 -1.67 8.52
N PHE A 51 -1.81 -2.34 9.49
CA PHE A 51 -2.79 -1.70 10.38
C PHE A 51 -2.23 -0.57 11.24
N PRO A 52 -1.00 -0.65 11.82
CA PRO A 52 -0.44 0.47 12.57
C PRO A 52 -0.33 1.76 11.75
N LEU A 53 0.11 1.67 10.49
CA LEU A 53 0.19 2.84 9.60
C LEU A 53 -1.21 3.29 9.15
N LEU A 54 -2.13 2.38 8.82
CA LEU A 54 -3.50 2.73 8.44
C LEU A 54 -4.24 3.47 9.58
N ARG A 55 -4.08 3.02 10.84
CA ARG A 55 -4.61 3.72 12.01
C ARG A 55 -3.99 5.10 12.21
N ALA A 56 -2.69 5.23 12.00
CA ALA A 56 -2.01 6.52 12.09
C ALA A 56 -2.46 7.51 10.99
N LEU A 57 -2.71 7.01 9.77
CA LEU A 57 -3.26 7.81 8.67
C LEU A 57 -4.67 8.32 9.00
N ASP A 58 -5.55 7.46 9.49
CA ASP A 58 -6.92 7.83 9.89
C ASP A 58 -6.89 8.85 11.04
N ALA A 59 -6.13 8.59 12.10
CA ALA A 59 -5.99 9.49 13.25
C ALA A 59 -5.42 10.87 12.89
N ALA A 60 -4.52 10.94 11.90
CA ALA A 60 -3.94 12.20 11.42
C ALA A 60 -4.86 12.93 10.42
N GLY A 61 -5.97 12.34 10.00
CA GLY A 61 -6.82 12.84 8.92
C GLY A 61 -6.09 12.88 7.56
N ALA A 62 -5.08 12.03 7.37
CA ALA A 62 -4.31 11.97 6.15
C ALA A 62 -5.07 11.21 5.06
N ARG A 63 -5.40 11.89 3.97
CA ARG A 63 -6.12 11.29 2.84
C ARG A 63 -5.17 10.51 1.93
N ALA A 64 -4.76 9.33 2.36
CA ALA A 64 -4.03 8.37 1.55
C ALA A 64 -4.94 7.21 1.18
N VAL A 65 -4.98 6.86 -0.10
CA VAL A 65 -5.82 5.80 -0.67
C VAL A 65 -4.95 4.56 -0.87
N VAL A 66 -5.37 3.45 -0.31
CA VAL A 66 -4.71 2.15 -0.51
C VAL A 66 -4.87 1.72 -1.97
N ILE A 67 -3.75 1.38 -2.59
CA ILE A 67 -3.66 0.86 -3.96
C ILE A 67 -2.92 -0.49 -3.95
N GLY A 68 -2.41 -0.91 -5.08
CA GLY A 68 -1.59 -2.13 -5.18
C GLY A 68 -2.33 -3.42 -4.82
N GLN A 69 -1.63 -4.37 -4.20
CA GLN A 69 -2.22 -5.67 -3.89
C GLN A 69 -3.06 -5.64 -2.60
N VAL A 70 -2.76 -4.77 -1.65
CA VAL A 70 -3.63 -4.59 -0.48
C VAL A 70 -5.04 -4.15 -0.90
N ALA A 71 -5.16 -3.22 -1.86
CA ALA A 71 -6.47 -2.88 -2.42
C ALA A 71 -7.16 -4.07 -3.10
N GLY A 72 -6.40 -4.95 -3.78
CA GLY A 72 -6.92 -6.20 -4.32
C GLY A 72 -7.50 -7.12 -3.25
N ILE A 73 -6.82 -7.26 -2.13
CA ILE A 73 -7.27 -8.05 -0.97
C ILE A 73 -8.56 -7.47 -0.39
N LEU A 74 -8.66 -6.16 -0.26
CA LEU A 74 -9.88 -5.48 0.21
C LEU A 74 -11.09 -5.73 -0.71
N HIS A 75 -10.86 -6.12 -1.97
CA HIS A 75 -11.89 -6.55 -2.93
C HIS A 75 -12.06 -8.07 -3.01
N GLY A 76 -11.34 -8.87 -2.22
CA GLY A 76 -11.48 -10.33 -2.18
C GLY A 76 -10.42 -11.12 -2.93
N SER A 77 -9.36 -10.48 -3.46
CA SER A 77 -8.23 -11.21 -4.05
C SER A 77 -7.59 -12.14 -3.03
N ALA A 78 -7.32 -13.37 -3.45
CA ALA A 78 -6.65 -14.38 -2.63
C ALA A 78 -5.11 -14.26 -2.64
N GLU A 79 -4.54 -13.48 -3.57
CA GLU A 79 -3.09 -13.29 -3.68
C GLU A 79 -2.57 -12.44 -2.54
N LEU A 80 -1.56 -12.94 -1.82
CA LEU A 80 -0.96 -12.26 -0.68
C LEU A 80 0.11 -11.26 -1.10
N THR A 81 0.47 -10.36 -0.18
CA THR A 81 1.52 -9.37 -0.38
C THR A 81 2.31 -9.15 0.91
N GLY A 82 3.50 -8.55 0.79
CA GLY A 82 4.35 -8.16 1.92
C GLY A 82 4.62 -6.65 1.98
N ASP A 83 3.89 -5.85 1.19
CA ASP A 83 4.03 -4.39 1.09
C ASP A 83 2.68 -3.68 1.09
N LEU A 84 2.71 -2.39 1.39
CA LEU A 84 1.56 -1.49 1.34
C LEU A 84 1.85 -0.34 0.37
N ASP A 85 1.04 -0.25 -0.69
CA ASP A 85 1.09 0.84 -1.64
C ASP A 85 -0.01 1.86 -1.35
N LEU A 86 0.36 3.14 -1.32
CA LEU A 86 -0.52 4.26 -1.07
C LEU A 86 -0.48 5.27 -2.22
N LEU A 87 -1.61 5.90 -2.51
CA LEU A 87 -1.74 7.03 -3.43
C LEU A 87 -2.39 8.20 -2.69
N TRP A 88 -1.79 9.39 -2.80
CA TRP A 88 -2.36 10.61 -2.25
C TRP A 88 -2.32 11.73 -3.30
N ASP A 89 -2.96 12.86 -3.06
CA ASP A 89 -3.19 13.91 -4.07
C ASP A 89 -1.95 14.72 -4.47
N GLY A 90 -0.87 14.65 -3.68
CA GLY A 90 0.36 15.41 -3.92
C GLY A 90 0.27 16.89 -3.55
N ALA A 91 -0.79 17.34 -2.88
CA ALA A 91 -0.99 18.74 -2.51
C ALA A 91 -0.14 19.11 -1.28
N PRO A 92 0.70 20.17 -1.36
CA PRO A 92 1.61 20.54 -0.28
C PRO A 92 0.92 20.76 1.08
N GLU A 93 -0.30 21.27 1.09
CA GLU A 93 -1.11 21.52 2.29
C GLU A 93 -1.47 20.23 3.03
N HIS A 94 -1.52 19.08 2.35
CA HIS A 94 -1.85 17.78 2.93
C HIS A 94 -0.61 16.99 3.37
N ALA A 95 0.59 17.34 2.89
CA ALA A 95 1.84 16.62 3.16
C ALA A 95 2.17 16.53 4.67
N GLY A 96 1.79 17.57 5.44
CA GLY A 96 2.01 17.60 6.89
C GLY A 96 1.26 16.52 7.65
N ALA A 97 0.03 16.19 7.23
CA ALA A 97 -0.75 15.12 7.85
C ALA A 97 -0.12 13.75 7.59
N LEU A 98 0.35 13.52 6.34
CA LEU A 98 1.09 12.30 5.98
C LEU A 98 2.36 12.16 6.82
N ALA A 99 3.20 13.20 6.89
CA ALA A 99 4.44 13.14 7.66
C ALA A 99 4.20 12.78 9.14
N ARG A 100 3.16 13.35 9.77
CA ARG A 100 2.78 13.00 11.15
C ARG A 100 2.33 11.55 11.27
N ALA A 101 1.49 11.07 10.35
CA ALA A 101 1.00 9.69 10.37
C ALA A 101 2.15 8.67 10.24
N PHE A 102 3.04 8.89 9.27
CA PHE A 102 4.18 8.01 9.06
C PHE A 102 5.15 8.03 10.25
N ALA A 103 5.41 9.20 10.83
CA ALA A 103 6.23 9.31 12.04
C ALA A 103 5.58 8.58 13.23
N ALA A 104 4.27 8.71 13.43
CA ALA A 104 3.54 8.03 14.50
C ALA A 104 3.55 6.49 14.34
N ALA A 105 3.61 5.99 13.11
CA ALA A 105 3.77 4.57 12.81
C ALA A 105 5.23 4.08 12.84
N GLY A 106 6.18 4.93 13.22
CA GLY A 106 7.61 4.58 13.28
C GLY A 106 8.24 4.37 11.90
N CYS A 107 7.65 4.95 10.86
CA CYS A 107 8.22 4.86 9.51
C CYS A 107 9.49 5.70 9.38
N THR A 108 10.39 5.22 8.53
CA THR A 108 11.53 5.98 7.99
C THR A 108 11.45 6.03 6.48
N LEU A 109 12.08 7.01 5.89
CA LEU A 109 12.19 7.21 4.44
C LEU A 109 13.66 7.14 4.04
N PRO A 110 14.04 6.63 2.86
CA PRO A 110 15.41 6.69 2.39
C PRO A 110 15.75 8.12 1.92
N ASP A 111 16.92 8.60 2.32
CA ASP A 111 17.56 9.77 1.72
C ASP A 111 18.24 9.44 0.38
N GLY A 112 19.02 10.39 -0.18
CA GLY A 112 19.74 10.19 -1.43
C GLY A 112 20.83 9.11 -1.37
N ASP A 113 21.29 8.76 -0.17
CA ASP A 113 22.30 7.73 0.10
C ASP A 113 21.67 6.43 0.66
N HIS A 114 20.35 6.27 0.54
CA HIS A 114 19.55 5.17 1.09
C HIS A 114 19.61 5.03 2.64
N ARG A 115 19.98 6.11 3.35
CA ARG A 115 19.96 6.10 4.82
C ARG A 115 18.54 6.42 5.32
N PRO A 116 18.09 5.75 6.40
CA PRO A 116 16.78 6.02 6.97
C PRO A 116 16.74 7.41 7.63
N ILE A 117 15.81 8.25 7.19
CA ILE A 117 15.54 9.57 7.76
C ILE A 117 14.09 9.65 8.23
N PRO A 118 13.79 10.52 9.21
CA PRO A 118 12.41 10.75 9.64
C PRO A 118 11.52 11.28 8.50
N PRO A 119 10.22 10.95 8.50
CA PRO A 119 9.27 11.52 7.55
C PRO A 119 9.18 13.04 7.68
N SER A 120 9.21 13.74 6.54
CA SER A 120 9.01 15.19 6.48
C SER A 120 7.99 15.55 5.39
N PRO A 121 7.25 16.67 5.52
CA PRO A 121 6.31 17.10 4.49
C PRO A 121 6.95 17.21 3.10
N GLN A 122 8.18 17.72 3.03
CA GLN A 122 8.92 17.90 1.77
C GLN A 122 9.24 16.57 1.08
N ALA A 123 9.49 15.51 1.85
CA ALA A 123 9.77 14.20 1.29
C ALA A 123 8.58 13.66 0.50
N PHE A 124 7.35 13.90 0.96
CA PHE A 124 6.14 13.42 0.31
C PHE A 124 5.78 14.18 -0.98
N LEU A 125 6.36 15.34 -1.24
CA LEU A 125 6.14 16.07 -2.49
C LEU A 125 6.82 15.44 -3.71
N ARG A 126 7.65 14.42 -3.52
CA ARG A 126 8.23 13.62 -4.61
C ARG A 126 7.15 12.77 -5.26
N PRO A 127 7.28 12.42 -6.57
CA PRO A 127 6.31 11.57 -7.26
C PRO A 127 6.07 10.23 -6.56
N LYS A 128 7.12 9.66 -5.96
CA LYS A 128 7.11 8.41 -5.19
C LYS A 128 8.07 8.52 -4.02
N VAL A 129 7.66 8.00 -2.89
CA VAL A 129 8.46 7.87 -1.67
C VAL A 129 8.34 6.44 -1.19
N GLN A 130 9.47 5.76 -1.07
CA GLN A 130 9.54 4.49 -0.36
C GLN A 130 9.51 4.74 1.14
N PHE A 131 8.97 3.81 1.89
CA PHE A 131 8.99 3.85 3.35
C PHE A 131 9.24 2.47 3.95
N ASP A 132 9.80 2.47 5.13
CA ASP A 132 10.01 1.28 5.94
C ASP A 132 9.62 1.55 7.40
N SER A 133 9.02 0.56 8.06
CA SER A 133 8.68 0.58 9.48
C SER A 133 8.91 -0.79 10.12
N PRO A 134 8.83 -0.93 11.45
CA PRO A 134 8.91 -2.24 12.09
C PRO A 134 7.86 -3.25 11.62
N GLN A 135 6.71 -2.81 11.06
CA GLN A 135 5.59 -3.68 10.70
C GLN A 135 5.32 -3.74 9.20
N VAL A 136 5.64 -2.70 8.44
CA VAL A 136 5.28 -2.62 7.02
C VAL A 136 6.26 -1.74 6.25
N SER A 137 6.56 -2.13 5.03
CA SER A 137 7.24 -1.32 4.01
C SER A 137 6.35 -1.12 2.80
N GLY A 138 6.68 -0.17 1.94
CA GLY A 138 5.94 0.07 0.71
C GLY A 138 6.24 1.39 0.05
N ASP A 139 5.34 1.79 -0.84
CA ASP A 139 5.43 3.02 -1.61
C ASP A 139 4.28 3.99 -1.29
N CYS A 140 4.61 5.27 -1.14
CA CYS A 140 3.63 6.35 -1.11
C CYS A 140 3.79 7.19 -2.38
N CYS A 141 2.79 7.13 -3.26
CA CYS A 141 2.82 7.70 -4.60
C CYS A 141 1.90 8.91 -4.74
N THR A 142 2.19 9.75 -5.74
CA THR A 142 1.35 10.90 -6.14
C THR A 142 0.90 10.77 -7.60
N PRO A 143 -0.06 11.58 -8.07
CA PRO A 143 -0.42 11.66 -9.48
C PRO A 143 0.73 12.09 -10.41
N ALA A 144 1.81 12.64 -9.88
CA ALA A 144 2.99 13.02 -10.67
C ALA A 144 3.87 11.82 -11.10
N LEU A 145 3.67 10.64 -10.48
CA LEU A 145 4.30 9.41 -10.97
C LEU A 145 3.72 9.04 -12.34
N PRO A 146 4.52 8.52 -13.28
CA PRO A 146 3.99 8.05 -14.56
C PRO A 146 3.12 6.78 -14.36
N TRP A 147 1.81 6.95 -14.55
CA TRP A 147 0.79 5.91 -14.45
C TRP A 147 0.35 5.41 -15.84
N GLY A 148 1.28 5.33 -16.80
CA GLY A 148 0.94 5.16 -18.20
C GLY A 148 0.14 6.37 -18.70
N ALA A 149 -0.92 6.12 -19.48
CA ALA A 149 -1.82 7.18 -19.95
C ALA A 149 -3.00 7.45 -19.00
N LEU A 150 -3.02 6.85 -17.79
CA LEU A 150 -4.16 6.94 -16.87
C LEU A 150 -4.09 8.22 -16.02
N PRO A 151 -5.12 9.10 -16.07
CA PRO A 151 -5.23 10.20 -15.13
C PRO A 151 -5.72 9.67 -13.78
N VAL A 152 -4.80 9.53 -12.79
CA VAL A 152 -5.13 8.89 -11.50
C VAL A 152 -5.76 9.86 -10.48
N ARG A 153 -5.61 11.18 -10.64
CA ARG A 153 -6.21 12.15 -9.71
C ARG A 153 -7.72 11.97 -9.52
N PRO A 154 -8.55 11.80 -10.59
CA PRO A 154 -9.98 11.55 -10.43
C PRO A 154 -10.33 10.26 -9.68
N LEU A 155 -9.40 9.30 -9.59
CA LEU A 155 -9.63 8.04 -8.88
C LEU A 155 -9.65 8.25 -7.37
N LEU A 156 -8.88 9.23 -6.86
CA LEU A 156 -8.84 9.60 -5.44
C LEU A 156 -10.19 10.12 -4.94
N ASP A 157 -10.91 10.87 -5.78
CA ASP A 157 -12.18 11.52 -5.40
C ASP A 157 -13.33 10.50 -5.23
N ARG A 158 -13.20 9.33 -5.83
CA ARG A 158 -14.21 8.27 -5.79
C ARG A 158 -13.75 7.00 -5.06
N ALA A 159 -12.64 7.10 -4.29
CA ALA A 159 -12.17 6.02 -3.44
C ALA A 159 -13.27 5.55 -2.47
N LEU A 160 -13.28 4.25 -2.19
CA LEU A 160 -14.17 3.66 -1.20
C LEU A 160 -13.59 3.82 0.21
N THR A 161 -14.47 3.75 1.20
CA THR A 161 -14.08 3.71 2.62
C THR A 161 -14.52 2.37 3.20
N ALA A 162 -13.57 1.60 3.73
CA ALA A 162 -13.85 0.48 4.63
C ALA A 162 -13.79 0.97 6.08
N VAL A 163 -14.68 0.44 6.92
CA VAL A 163 -14.71 0.75 8.35
C VAL A 163 -14.74 -0.56 9.13
N ASP A 164 -13.86 -0.72 10.13
CA ASP A 164 -13.88 -1.88 11.01
C ASP A 164 -14.78 -1.65 12.22
N THR A 165 -14.89 -2.67 13.08
CA THR A 165 -15.68 -2.63 14.32
C THR A 165 -15.15 -1.63 15.34
N ASP A 166 -13.87 -1.29 15.29
CA ASP A 166 -13.20 -0.35 16.18
C ASP A 166 -13.22 1.08 15.64
N GLY A 167 -13.88 1.30 14.49
CA GLY A 167 -14.04 2.60 13.87
C GLY A 167 -12.87 3.04 12.97
N LEU A 168 -11.86 2.19 12.74
CA LEU A 168 -10.79 2.48 11.78
C LEU A 168 -11.37 2.68 10.38
N ARG A 169 -11.02 3.79 9.75
CA ARG A 169 -11.43 4.14 8.38
C ARG A 169 -10.25 4.00 7.43
N VAL A 170 -10.41 3.18 6.39
CA VAL A 170 -9.39 2.96 5.36
C VAL A 170 -9.95 3.35 4.00
N LEU A 171 -9.29 4.28 3.33
CA LEU A 171 -9.59 4.65 1.95
C LEU A 171 -8.88 3.67 1.01
N TYR A 172 -9.58 3.16 0.00
CA TYR A 172 -9.00 2.27 -1.01
C TYR A 172 -9.64 2.47 -2.37
N LEU A 173 -8.89 2.19 -3.44
CA LEU A 173 -9.42 2.34 -4.80
C LEU A 173 -10.63 1.42 -5.03
N ARG A 174 -11.59 1.92 -5.80
CA ARG A 174 -12.67 1.09 -6.35
C ARG A 174 -12.08 -0.03 -7.20
N ARG A 175 -12.75 -1.18 -7.25
CA ARG A 175 -12.29 -2.35 -8.02
C ARG A 175 -12.01 -2.00 -9.48
N ASP A 176 -12.95 -1.33 -10.14
CA ASP A 176 -12.81 -0.97 -11.56
C ASP A 176 -11.62 -0.01 -11.78
N ASP A 177 -11.40 0.94 -10.89
CA ASP A 177 -10.27 1.87 -10.95
C ASP A 177 -8.93 1.16 -10.72
N LEU A 178 -8.89 0.17 -9.82
CA LEU A 178 -7.71 -0.65 -9.59
C LEU A 178 -7.37 -1.51 -10.81
N ILE A 179 -8.39 -2.08 -11.48
CA ILE A 179 -8.23 -2.81 -12.74
C ILE A 179 -7.65 -1.90 -13.82
N LEU A 180 -8.22 -0.70 -14.00
CA LEU A 180 -7.72 0.29 -14.96
C LEU A 180 -6.26 0.67 -14.67
N MET A 181 -5.91 0.92 -13.42
CA MET A 181 -4.54 1.26 -13.00
C MET A 181 -3.56 0.12 -13.33
N ARG A 182 -3.92 -1.13 -13.01
CA ARG A 182 -3.10 -2.31 -13.30
C ARG A 182 -2.88 -2.49 -14.81
N ARG A 183 -3.92 -2.33 -15.61
CA ARG A 183 -3.84 -2.41 -17.07
C ARG A 183 -2.98 -1.29 -17.66
N ALA A 184 -3.08 -0.07 -17.14
CA ALA A 184 -2.26 1.06 -17.56
C ALA A 184 -0.76 0.85 -17.27
N LEU A 185 -0.41 0.22 -16.14
CA LEU A 185 0.96 -0.16 -15.80
C LEU A 185 1.50 -1.28 -16.69
N GLY A 186 0.64 -2.22 -17.11
CA GLY A 186 0.92 -3.24 -18.14
C GLY A 186 1.96 -4.29 -17.77
N ARG A 187 2.47 -4.35 -16.52
CA ARG A 187 3.42 -5.38 -16.10
C ARG A 187 2.71 -6.75 -16.05
N PRO A 188 3.37 -7.88 -16.38
CA PRO A 188 2.73 -9.19 -16.39
C PRO A 188 1.95 -9.53 -15.11
N LYS A 189 2.51 -9.19 -13.92
CA LYS A 189 1.81 -9.39 -12.63
C LYS A 189 0.55 -8.54 -12.49
N ASP A 190 0.58 -7.31 -13.02
CA ASP A 190 -0.56 -6.39 -12.94
C ASP A 190 -1.71 -6.86 -13.84
N LEU A 191 -1.40 -7.32 -15.05
CA LEU A 191 -2.40 -7.86 -15.98
C LEU A 191 -3.09 -9.09 -15.39
N ARG A 192 -2.31 -10.06 -14.84
CA ARG A 192 -2.87 -11.23 -14.16
C ARG A 192 -3.77 -10.86 -12.98
N ARG A 193 -3.35 -9.89 -12.16
CA ARG A 193 -4.13 -9.40 -11.02
C ARG A 193 -5.38 -8.63 -11.44
N ALA A 194 -5.34 -7.93 -12.58
CA ALA A 194 -6.52 -7.29 -13.15
C ALA A 194 -7.55 -8.34 -13.57
N GLU A 195 -7.12 -9.39 -14.29
CA GLU A 195 -7.97 -10.51 -14.69
C GLU A 195 -8.59 -11.27 -13.49
N GLU A 196 -7.83 -11.43 -12.39
CA GLU A 196 -8.37 -12.01 -11.15
C GLU A 196 -9.53 -11.16 -10.62
N LEU A 197 -9.35 -9.84 -10.50
CA LEU A 197 -10.36 -8.93 -9.98
C LEU A 197 -11.63 -8.87 -10.86
N GLU A 198 -11.50 -9.06 -12.18
CA GLU A 198 -12.64 -9.09 -13.11
C GLU A 198 -13.54 -10.32 -12.89
N ARG A 199 -12.99 -11.39 -12.31
CA ARG A 199 -13.72 -12.63 -12.02
C ARG A 199 -14.39 -12.64 -10.64
N LEU A 200 -14.05 -11.69 -9.76
CA LEU A 200 -14.67 -11.51 -8.43
C LEU A 200 -15.96 -10.68 -8.51
#